data_13b21e070c12628eefc3601b6803e2b1
#
_entry.id   13b21e070c12628eefc3601b6803e2b1
#
_cell.length_a   1.000
_cell.length_b   1.000
_cell.length_c   1.000
_cell.angle_alpha   90.00
_cell.angle_beta   90.00
_cell.angle_gamma   90.00
#
_symmetry.space_group_name_H-M   'P 1'
#
loop_
_entity.id
_entity.type
_entity.pdbx_description
1 polymer ?
#
loop_
_entity_poly.entity_id
_entity_poly.type
_entity_poly.pdbx_seq_one_letter_code
_entity_poly.pdbx_strand_id
1 'polypeptide(L)'
;MNSYENEELIARYSKRKQYLYSMKQNYLPIYQELAILGDPRNAYFTVRRSNGDISQVTAKTDDTLQSCLPLHAAVMNSLLTPAAYRWHSMVFPDNEIQEQYGDQLAFQNEFIYKKRYSSLSNFTCAMNTLYMSNALYGWYVLELSKDLKHKQVCYRTLPIKEFVIDQNERGFVDTFYRTVKFTYRNLRQRFPKYMPKKVREGTYQDNPYAWLDENMELLHVVEPSLTKAGKYDSIYIDMTSREIIQKTEEPYCKYIAGRASTFSNTNDPYGFSPVMSILPSVKNLNAVAFDLIKATHHASRLDLLAGDDIINPRNYQDVTSVINGGMDSEGRPQVSVLAQRDMPTLDYMVQAWQKKIKDTLFVDMFMSLQETQSRSATDAMLKANERANIVAPMGDRIARELLQPMIELELAMYAEMNALPQFSKELKGKVFDIVLDNPMLRGQRLDSANALLNMGNTLAQVQQMDTEFNIDRTKIYLASAYNIPQTVLNTEDEKSAIVAAKQQQAQEQMMMENAGGIGSGIKNLTDAGVNMESLNQQQA
;
A
#
# COMPACT_ATOMS: atom_id res chain seq x y z
N MET A 1 4.04 -40.00 14.64
CA MET A 1 3.26 -40.19 13.40
C MET A 1 3.90 -41.28 12.60
N ASN A 2 3.13 -42.31 12.19
CA ASN A 2 3.63 -43.43 11.42
C ASN A 2 4.09 -42.94 10.04
N SER A 3 5.13 -43.55 9.48
CA SER A 3 5.67 -43.22 8.14
C SER A 3 4.57 -43.25 7.06
N TYR A 4 3.60 -44.14 7.20
CA TYR A 4 2.46 -44.30 6.31
C TYR A 4 1.50 -43.09 6.33
N GLU A 5 1.19 -42.55 7.50
CA GLU A 5 0.35 -41.36 7.64
C GLU A 5 0.98 -40.10 7.01
N ASN A 6 2.31 -40.01 7.07
CA ASN A 6 3.05 -38.88 6.46
C ASN A 6 3.04 -38.97 4.93
N GLU A 7 3.17 -40.16 4.36
CA GLU A 7 3.10 -40.35 2.91
C GLU A 7 1.70 -40.03 2.36
N GLU A 8 0.65 -40.44 3.06
CA GLU A 8 -0.74 -40.16 2.69
C GLU A 8 -1.03 -38.66 2.75
N LEU A 9 -0.55 -37.98 3.79
CA LEU A 9 -0.67 -36.52 3.90
C LEU A 9 0.07 -35.79 2.77
N ILE A 10 1.29 -36.19 2.45
CA ILE A 10 2.07 -35.61 1.35
C ILE A 10 1.36 -35.81 0.01
N ALA A 11 0.80 -37.02 -0.22
CA ALA A 11 0.04 -37.31 -1.43
C ALA A 11 -1.22 -36.44 -1.54
N ARG A 12 -1.95 -36.24 -0.44
CA ARG A 12 -3.12 -35.37 -0.35
C ARG A 12 -2.75 -33.92 -0.71
N TYR A 13 -1.72 -33.36 -0.07
CA TYR A 13 -1.31 -31.97 -0.32
C TYR A 13 -0.74 -31.78 -1.72
N SER A 14 -0.03 -32.77 -2.25
CA SER A 14 0.48 -32.73 -3.63
C SER A 14 -0.68 -32.72 -4.64
N LYS A 15 -1.70 -33.56 -4.44
CA LYS A 15 -2.91 -33.61 -5.29
C LYS A 15 -3.68 -32.30 -5.22
N ARG A 16 -3.86 -31.72 -4.02
CA ARG A 16 -4.54 -30.43 -3.83
C ARG A 16 -3.76 -29.30 -4.49
N LYS A 17 -2.42 -29.25 -4.31
CA LYS A 17 -1.54 -28.31 -5.00
C LYS A 17 -1.72 -28.38 -6.51
N GLN A 18 -1.76 -29.57 -7.08
CA GLN A 18 -1.92 -29.77 -8.52
C GLN A 18 -3.27 -29.26 -9.03
N TYR A 19 -4.35 -29.49 -8.28
CA TYR A 19 -5.67 -28.96 -8.58
C TYR A 19 -5.67 -27.43 -8.58
N LEU A 20 -5.16 -26.78 -7.55
CA LEU A 20 -5.06 -25.32 -7.46
C LEU A 20 -4.14 -24.75 -8.54
N TYR A 21 -3.07 -25.45 -8.88
CA TYR A 21 -2.17 -25.06 -9.96
C TYR A 21 -2.86 -25.10 -11.34
N SER A 22 -3.73 -26.07 -11.59
CA SER A 22 -4.48 -26.13 -12.85
C SER A 22 -5.38 -24.90 -13.05
N MET A 23 -5.96 -24.37 -11.99
CA MET A 23 -6.72 -23.12 -12.04
C MET A 23 -5.83 -21.93 -12.40
N LYS A 24 -4.64 -21.84 -11.77
CA LYS A 24 -3.66 -20.76 -12.04
C LYS A 24 -3.05 -20.84 -13.43
N GLN A 25 -2.96 -22.04 -14.01
CA GLN A 25 -2.28 -22.29 -15.28
C GLN A 25 -2.82 -21.43 -16.42
N ASN A 26 -4.11 -21.11 -16.41
CA ASN A 26 -4.74 -20.23 -17.41
C ASN A 26 -4.23 -18.78 -17.36
N TYR A 27 -3.76 -18.33 -16.20
CA TYR A 27 -3.23 -16.98 -15.97
C TYR A 27 -1.74 -16.85 -16.29
N LEU A 28 -0.98 -17.95 -16.28
CA LEU A 28 0.48 -17.89 -16.41
C LEU A 28 0.96 -17.22 -17.71
N PRO A 29 0.36 -17.45 -18.89
CA PRO A 29 0.77 -16.75 -20.11
C PRO A 29 0.56 -15.23 -20.01
N ILE A 30 -0.57 -14.81 -19.44
CA ILE A 30 -0.90 -13.40 -19.24
C ILE A 30 0.08 -12.77 -18.24
N TYR A 31 0.37 -13.44 -17.13
CA TYR A 31 1.35 -12.96 -16.15
C TYR A 31 2.75 -12.85 -16.74
N GLN A 32 3.13 -13.78 -17.64
CA GLN A 32 4.42 -13.73 -18.34
C GLN A 32 4.49 -12.49 -19.23
N GLU A 33 3.45 -12.20 -20.02
CA GLU A 33 3.39 -11.01 -20.88
C GLU A 33 3.43 -9.72 -20.05
N LEU A 34 2.63 -9.63 -19.00
CA LEU A 34 2.61 -8.49 -18.09
C LEU A 34 3.97 -8.26 -17.44
N ALA A 35 4.63 -9.33 -17.03
CA ALA A 35 5.96 -9.25 -16.43
C ALA A 35 7.01 -8.76 -17.43
N ILE A 36 7.01 -9.26 -18.67
CA ILE A 36 7.91 -8.77 -19.72
C ILE A 36 7.73 -7.27 -19.93
N LEU A 37 6.48 -6.78 -19.96
CA LEU A 37 6.18 -5.39 -20.25
C LEU A 37 6.36 -4.45 -19.05
N GLY A 38 6.06 -4.91 -17.82
CA GLY A 38 6.03 -4.07 -16.62
C GLY A 38 7.12 -4.34 -15.58
N ASP A 39 7.50 -5.61 -15.39
CA ASP A 39 8.55 -6.01 -14.42
C ASP A 39 9.42 -7.14 -14.97
N PRO A 40 10.27 -6.85 -15.95
CA PRO A 40 11.06 -7.88 -16.65
C PRO A 40 12.02 -8.66 -15.74
N ARG A 41 12.38 -8.12 -14.59
CA ARG A 41 13.21 -8.83 -13.57
C ARG A 41 12.50 -10.07 -13.02
N ASN A 42 11.17 -10.07 -13.01
CA ASN A 42 10.32 -11.15 -12.51
C ASN A 42 9.58 -11.91 -13.63
N ALA A 43 9.92 -11.71 -14.90
CA ALA A 43 9.29 -12.28 -16.08
C ALA A 43 9.65 -13.76 -16.33
N TYR A 44 9.42 -14.60 -15.32
CA TYR A 44 9.76 -16.03 -15.34
C TYR A 44 8.59 -16.89 -14.83
N PHE A 45 7.39 -16.68 -15.38
CA PHE A 45 6.20 -17.47 -15.03
C PHE A 45 6.11 -18.75 -15.84
N THR A 46 6.30 -18.65 -17.16
CA THR A 46 6.28 -19.77 -18.08
C THR A 46 7.68 -20.22 -18.50
N VAL A 47 8.65 -19.32 -18.42
CA VAL A 47 10.05 -19.55 -18.75
C VAL A 47 10.85 -19.89 -17.49
N ARG A 48 11.72 -20.89 -17.57
CA ARG A 48 12.58 -21.27 -16.45
C ARG A 48 13.78 -20.32 -16.37
N ARG A 49 13.94 -19.67 -15.22
CA ARG A 49 15.11 -18.83 -14.96
C ARG A 49 16.33 -19.69 -14.64
N SER A 50 17.44 -19.48 -15.36
CA SER A 50 18.77 -19.91 -14.89
C SER A 50 19.38 -18.87 -13.93
N ASN A 51 20.38 -19.29 -13.17
CA ASN A 51 21.04 -18.38 -12.21
C ASN A 51 21.71 -17.22 -12.98
N GLY A 52 21.38 -15.98 -12.58
CA GLY A 52 21.94 -14.78 -13.22
C GLY A 52 21.30 -14.38 -14.55
N ASP A 53 20.28 -15.09 -15.02
CA ASP A 53 19.58 -14.75 -16.26
C ASP A 53 18.81 -13.42 -16.15
N ILE A 54 19.13 -12.49 -17.07
CA ILE A 54 18.50 -11.17 -17.23
C ILE A 54 17.97 -10.95 -18.65
N SER A 55 17.89 -12.00 -19.47
CA SER A 55 17.52 -11.93 -20.88
C SER A 55 16.18 -11.25 -21.15
N GLN A 56 15.24 -11.35 -20.22
CA GLN A 56 13.90 -10.74 -20.36
C GLN A 56 13.92 -9.21 -20.23
N VAL A 57 14.98 -8.61 -19.70
CA VAL A 57 15.07 -7.15 -19.50
C VAL A 57 15.15 -6.39 -20.83
N THR A 58 15.70 -7.02 -21.86
CA THR A 58 15.93 -6.39 -23.19
C THR A 58 14.80 -6.63 -24.19
N ALA A 59 13.74 -7.35 -23.79
CA ALA A 59 12.71 -7.82 -24.72
C ALA A 59 11.64 -6.78 -25.13
N LYS A 60 11.80 -5.50 -24.73
CA LYS A 60 10.79 -4.46 -25.00
C LYS A 60 11.38 -3.20 -25.62
N THR A 61 10.52 -2.43 -26.29
CA THR A 61 10.87 -1.20 -26.99
C THR A 61 10.42 0.06 -26.24
N ASP A 62 9.29 0.00 -25.53
CA ASP A 62 8.75 1.10 -24.74
C ASP A 62 8.79 0.77 -23.25
N ASP A 63 9.18 1.71 -22.40
CA ASP A 63 9.34 1.56 -20.97
C ASP A 63 8.28 2.31 -20.13
N THR A 64 7.28 2.91 -20.79
CA THR A 64 6.23 3.71 -20.15
C THR A 64 5.53 2.94 -19.02
N LEU A 65 5.11 1.70 -19.25
CA LEU A 65 4.47 0.90 -18.21
C LEU A 65 5.42 0.64 -17.04
N GLN A 66 6.68 0.31 -17.33
CA GLN A 66 7.69 0.01 -16.30
C GLN A 66 7.99 1.24 -15.42
N SER A 67 8.02 2.44 -16.00
CA SER A 67 8.24 3.69 -15.28
C SER A 67 7.01 4.15 -14.50
N CYS A 68 5.79 3.88 -15.00
CA CYS A 68 4.55 4.26 -14.33
C CYS A 68 4.23 3.38 -13.10
N LEU A 69 4.62 2.10 -13.07
CA LEU A 69 4.31 1.20 -11.95
C LEU A 69 4.87 1.66 -10.58
N PRO A 70 6.15 2.05 -10.45
CA PRO A 70 6.66 2.59 -9.19
C PRO A 70 5.97 3.88 -8.77
N LEU A 71 5.61 4.75 -9.73
CA LEU A 71 4.88 5.99 -9.45
C LEU A 71 3.47 5.68 -8.94
N HIS A 72 2.76 4.76 -9.58
CA HIS A 72 1.48 4.28 -9.09
C HIS A 72 1.57 3.73 -7.66
N ALA A 73 2.59 2.89 -7.38
CA ALA A 73 2.80 2.36 -6.04
C ALA A 73 3.09 3.45 -5.00
N ALA A 74 3.85 4.47 -5.36
CA ALA A 74 4.11 5.61 -4.49
C ALA A 74 2.83 6.41 -4.21
N VAL A 75 1.98 6.61 -5.22
CA VAL A 75 0.67 7.25 -5.08
C VAL A 75 -0.22 6.44 -4.13
N MET A 76 -0.36 5.14 -4.37
CA MET A 76 -1.17 4.26 -3.51
C MET A 76 -0.65 4.25 -2.07
N ASN A 77 0.66 4.24 -1.88
CA ASN A 77 1.27 4.31 -0.56
C ASN A 77 0.96 5.64 0.16
N SER A 78 1.03 6.75 -0.55
CA SER A 78 0.70 8.08 0.01
C SER A 78 -0.78 8.23 0.36
N LEU A 79 -1.67 7.54 -0.34
CA LEU A 79 -3.12 7.60 -0.12
C LEU A 79 -3.62 6.62 0.94
N LEU A 80 -3.09 5.40 0.97
CA LEU A 80 -3.58 4.32 1.82
C LEU A 80 -2.77 4.11 3.09
N THR A 81 -1.43 4.21 2.98
CA THR A 81 -0.49 3.89 4.06
C THR A 81 0.59 4.96 4.23
N PRO A 82 0.22 6.25 4.40
CA PRO A 82 1.19 7.33 4.54
C PRO A 82 2.02 7.18 5.82
N ALA A 83 3.34 7.47 5.70
CA ALA A 83 4.25 7.44 6.83
C ALA A 83 4.24 8.75 7.66
N ALA A 84 3.61 9.81 7.16
CA ALA A 84 3.62 11.12 7.81
C ALA A 84 2.62 11.24 8.97
N TYR A 85 1.55 10.47 8.95
CA TYR A 85 0.49 10.49 9.97
C TYR A 85 -0.20 9.14 10.09
N ARG A 86 -0.87 8.94 11.23
CA ARG A 86 -1.64 7.73 11.52
C ARG A 86 -2.84 7.63 10.58
N TRP A 87 -2.94 6.54 9.85
CA TRP A 87 -4.00 6.26 8.88
C TRP A 87 -5.00 5.21 9.37
N HIS A 88 -4.85 4.72 10.60
CA HIS A 88 -5.80 3.83 11.26
C HIS A 88 -5.85 4.14 12.74
N SER A 89 -6.97 3.85 13.35
CA SER A 89 -7.17 3.87 14.79
C SER A 89 -8.04 2.70 15.23
N MET A 90 -7.78 2.17 16.39
CA MET A 90 -8.66 1.24 17.08
C MET A 90 -9.56 2.06 17.99
N VAL A 91 -10.86 1.78 17.97
CA VAL A 91 -11.87 2.45 18.78
C VAL A 91 -12.80 1.41 19.39
N PHE A 92 -13.32 1.67 20.57
CA PHE A 92 -14.39 0.85 21.11
C PHE A 92 -15.72 1.25 20.47
N PRO A 93 -16.58 0.27 20.07
CA PRO A 93 -17.90 0.58 19.51
C PRO A 93 -18.84 1.18 20.55
N ASP A 94 -18.61 0.94 21.83
CA ASP A 94 -19.35 1.49 22.94
C ASP A 94 -18.75 2.84 23.37
N ASN A 95 -19.57 3.90 23.32
CA ASN A 95 -19.13 5.26 23.64
C ASN A 95 -18.69 5.42 25.10
N GLU A 96 -19.33 4.73 26.05
CA GLU A 96 -18.97 4.83 27.48
C GLU A 96 -17.60 4.20 27.73
N ILE A 97 -17.33 3.05 27.10
CA ILE A 97 -16.03 2.38 27.17
C ILE A 97 -14.96 3.21 26.44
N GLN A 98 -15.32 3.84 25.32
CA GLN A 98 -14.41 4.70 24.57
C GLN A 98 -14.04 5.96 25.38
N GLU A 99 -14.97 6.59 26.07
CA GLU A 99 -14.69 7.74 26.92
C GLU A 99 -13.78 7.38 28.11
N GLN A 100 -13.98 6.20 28.70
CA GLN A 100 -13.22 5.77 29.87
C GLN A 100 -11.82 5.20 29.55
N TYR A 101 -11.67 4.49 28.42
CA TYR A 101 -10.46 3.73 28.12
C TYR A 101 -9.83 4.05 26.75
N GLY A 102 -10.36 5.05 26.05
CA GLY A 102 -9.88 5.44 24.72
C GLY A 102 -8.39 5.80 24.70
N ASP A 103 -7.87 6.38 25.77
CA ASP A 103 -6.46 6.75 25.90
C ASP A 103 -5.54 5.53 25.88
N GLN A 104 -5.97 4.39 26.46
CA GLN A 104 -5.18 3.16 26.41
C GLN A 104 -5.10 2.60 24.99
N LEU A 105 -6.21 2.66 24.23
CA LEU A 105 -6.19 2.30 22.81
C LEU A 105 -5.36 3.27 21.99
N ALA A 106 -5.43 4.56 22.27
CA ALA A 106 -4.61 5.56 21.59
C ALA A 106 -3.12 5.31 21.78
N PHE A 107 -2.70 4.91 22.98
CA PHE A 107 -1.32 4.56 23.26
C PHE A 107 -0.89 3.29 22.49
N GLN A 108 -1.76 2.29 22.36
CA GLN A 108 -1.48 1.11 21.56
C GLN A 108 -1.42 1.43 20.06
N ASN A 109 -2.31 2.26 19.56
CA ASN A 109 -2.28 2.76 18.19
C ASN A 109 -0.94 3.44 17.86
N GLU A 110 -0.46 4.28 18.77
CA GLU A 110 0.83 4.96 18.62
C GLU A 110 2.01 3.98 18.66
N PHE A 111 1.96 2.99 19.55
CA PHE A 111 2.97 1.95 19.65
C PHE A 111 3.08 1.14 18.35
N ILE A 112 1.94 0.66 17.80
CA ILE A 112 1.90 -0.11 16.56
C ILE A 112 2.42 0.74 15.40
N TYR A 113 1.99 2.00 15.31
CA TYR A 113 2.42 2.92 14.28
C TYR A 113 3.94 3.12 14.28
N LYS A 114 4.54 3.42 15.43
CA LYS A 114 6.00 3.57 15.58
C LYS A 114 6.75 2.30 15.22
N LYS A 115 6.24 1.14 15.66
CA LYS A 115 6.82 -0.15 15.33
C LYS A 115 6.73 -0.45 13.84
N ARG A 116 5.59 -0.21 13.21
CA ARG A 116 5.37 -0.46 11.77
C ARG A 116 6.32 0.33 10.89
N TYR A 117 6.56 1.61 11.20
CA TYR A 117 7.46 2.47 10.43
C TYR A 117 8.92 2.47 10.91
N SER A 118 9.28 1.56 11.83
CA SER A 118 10.68 1.39 12.21
C SER A 118 11.48 0.77 11.06
N SER A 119 12.79 1.07 11.01
CA SER A 119 13.70 0.52 9.99
C SER A 119 13.77 -1.02 9.98
N LEU A 120 13.47 -1.66 11.10
CA LEU A 120 13.48 -3.12 11.24
C LEU A 120 12.25 -3.80 10.62
N SER A 121 11.16 -3.07 10.42
CA SER A 121 9.89 -3.64 9.96
C SER A 121 9.89 -3.99 8.47
N ASN A 122 10.61 -3.21 7.65
CA ASN A 122 10.57 -3.25 6.18
C ASN A 122 9.17 -2.96 5.59
N PHE A 123 8.29 -2.28 6.34
CA PHE A 123 6.90 -2.05 5.94
C PHE A 123 6.77 -1.28 4.63
N THR A 124 7.40 -0.10 4.54
CA THR A 124 7.28 0.78 3.36
C THR A 124 7.75 0.12 2.07
N CYS A 125 8.87 -0.62 2.10
CA CYS A 125 9.38 -1.34 0.94
C CYS A 125 8.44 -2.49 0.54
N ALA A 126 7.91 -3.22 1.53
CA ALA A 126 6.96 -4.31 1.29
C ALA A 126 5.67 -3.78 0.66
N MET A 127 5.11 -2.67 1.17
CA MET A 127 3.89 -2.06 0.62
C MET A 127 4.09 -1.53 -0.80
N ASN A 128 5.22 -0.88 -1.09
CA ASN A 128 5.53 -0.45 -2.45
C ASN A 128 5.53 -1.62 -3.45
N THR A 129 6.22 -2.70 -3.11
CA THR A 129 6.25 -3.91 -3.95
C THR A 129 4.86 -4.55 -4.09
N LEU A 130 4.06 -4.50 -3.01
CA LEU A 130 2.69 -5.01 -2.99
C LEU A 130 1.79 -4.22 -3.95
N TYR A 131 1.81 -2.89 -3.89
CA TYR A 131 1.00 -2.06 -4.77
C TYR A 131 1.40 -2.20 -6.24
N MET A 132 2.70 -2.37 -6.53
CA MET A 132 3.16 -2.72 -7.88
C MET A 132 2.59 -4.07 -8.34
N SER A 133 2.64 -5.10 -7.49
CA SER A 133 2.07 -6.42 -7.80
C SER A 133 0.57 -6.35 -8.03
N ASN A 134 -0.15 -5.59 -7.20
CA ASN A 134 -1.59 -5.38 -7.34
C ASN A 134 -1.97 -4.72 -8.67
N ALA A 135 -1.25 -3.68 -9.06
CA ALA A 135 -1.47 -2.97 -10.32
C ALA A 135 -1.16 -3.85 -11.54
N LEU A 136 -0.06 -4.61 -11.50
CA LEU A 136 0.43 -5.38 -12.64
C LEU A 136 -0.30 -6.72 -12.81
N TYR A 137 -0.43 -7.49 -11.72
CA TYR A 137 -0.95 -8.86 -11.76
C TYR A 137 -2.37 -9.01 -11.23
N GLY A 138 -2.90 -7.96 -10.57
CA GLY A 138 -4.25 -7.98 -10.00
C GLY A 138 -4.36 -8.63 -8.63
N TRP A 139 -3.27 -9.13 -8.05
CA TRP A 139 -3.22 -9.70 -6.71
C TRP A 139 -1.80 -9.72 -6.15
N TYR A 140 -1.71 -9.93 -4.85
CA TYR A 140 -0.46 -9.92 -4.11
C TYR A 140 -0.51 -10.85 -2.91
N VAL A 141 0.66 -11.17 -2.36
CA VAL A 141 0.79 -11.90 -1.09
C VAL A 141 1.77 -11.16 -0.19
N LEU A 142 1.29 -10.79 0.99
CA LEU A 142 2.07 -10.20 2.07
C LEU A 142 2.34 -11.27 3.14
N GLU A 143 3.57 -11.44 3.55
CA GLU A 143 3.97 -12.26 4.69
C GLU A 143 4.30 -11.36 5.87
N LEU A 144 3.67 -11.63 7.02
CA LEU A 144 4.08 -11.09 8.31
C LEU A 144 4.88 -12.14 9.07
N SER A 145 5.99 -11.74 9.66
CA SER A 145 6.85 -12.63 10.44
C SER A 145 7.30 -11.96 11.74
N LYS A 146 7.52 -12.78 12.78
CA LYS A 146 7.95 -12.31 14.10
C LYS A 146 9.47 -12.33 14.20
N ASP A 147 10.08 -11.20 14.53
CA ASP A 147 11.42 -11.13 15.04
C ASP A 147 11.38 -11.14 16.57
N LEU A 148 11.61 -12.31 17.15
CA LEU A 148 11.56 -12.51 18.59
C LEU A 148 12.67 -11.75 19.33
N LYS A 149 13.81 -11.53 18.69
CA LYS A 149 14.95 -10.83 19.29
C LYS A 149 14.64 -9.36 19.56
N HIS A 150 14.02 -8.70 18.58
CA HIS A 150 13.70 -7.26 18.67
C HIS A 150 12.24 -7.00 19.04
N LYS A 151 11.45 -8.05 19.28
CA LYS A 151 9.99 -7.98 19.48
C LYS A 151 9.34 -7.10 18.41
N GLN A 152 9.57 -7.45 17.15
CA GLN A 152 9.19 -6.69 15.98
C GLN A 152 8.44 -7.57 15.00
N VAL A 153 7.40 -7.01 14.36
CA VAL A 153 6.76 -7.61 13.18
C VAL A 153 7.47 -7.10 11.94
N CYS A 154 7.88 -8.02 11.07
CA CYS A 154 8.54 -7.74 9.80
C CYS A 154 7.63 -8.09 8.65
N TYR A 155 7.61 -7.25 7.62
CA TYR A 155 6.75 -7.37 6.45
C TYR A 155 7.58 -7.74 5.22
N ARG A 156 7.04 -8.63 4.40
CA ARG A 156 7.65 -9.01 3.14
C ARG A 156 6.58 -9.34 2.09
N THR A 157 6.58 -8.63 0.99
CA THR A 157 5.80 -9.00 -0.19
C THR A 157 6.50 -10.11 -0.92
N LEU A 158 5.76 -11.17 -1.21
CA LEU A 158 6.31 -12.39 -1.82
C LEU A 158 5.91 -12.49 -3.29
N PRO A 159 6.78 -13.08 -4.13
CA PRO A 159 6.48 -13.27 -5.54
C PRO A 159 5.26 -14.17 -5.73
N ILE A 160 4.26 -13.68 -6.46
CA ILE A 160 3.01 -14.43 -6.72
C ILE A 160 3.24 -15.75 -7.47
N LYS A 161 4.34 -15.89 -8.19
CA LYS A 161 4.69 -17.13 -8.90
C LYS A 161 4.88 -18.32 -7.96
N GLU A 162 5.27 -18.07 -6.72
CA GLU A 162 5.52 -19.10 -5.72
C GLU A 162 4.23 -19.67 -5.12
N PHE A 163 3.09 -19.00 -5.31
CA PHE A 163 1.83 -19.34 -4.65
C PHE A 163 0.78 -19.89 -5.59
N VAL A 164 0.02 -20.84 -5.08
CA VAL A 164 -1.34 -21.13 -5.51
C VAL A 164 -2.25 -20.92 -4.31
N ILE A 165 -3.40 -20.32 -4.54
CA ILE A 165 -4.30 -19.84 -3.48
C ILE A 165 -5.71 -20.40 -3.69
N ASP A 166 -6.48 -20.42 -2.60
CA ASP A 166 -7.91 -20.73 -2.62
C ASP A 166 -8.64 -19.78 -1.68
N GLN A 167 -9.95 -19.64 -1.87
CA GLN A 167 -10.80 -18.74 -1.10
C GLN A 167 -11.88 -19.49 -0.35
N ASN A 168 -12.37 -18.89 0.73
CA ASN A 168 -13.50 -19.41 1.49
C ASN A 168 -14.84 -19.03 0.84
N GLU A 169 -15.94 -19.48 1.45
CA GLU A 169 -17.32 -19.20 1.01
C GLU A 169 -17.67 -17.70 0.94
N ARG A 170 -16.97 -16.87 1.72
CA ARG A 170 -17.14 -15.41 1.76
C ARG A 170 -16.29 -14.70 0.73
N GLY A 171 -15.50 -15.43 -0.06
CA GLY A 171 -14.61 -14.90 -1.07
C GLY A 171 -13.29 -14.33 -0.55
N PHE A 172 -12.91 -14.56 0.72
CA PHE A 172 -11.59 -14.21 1.23
C PHE A 172 -10.59 -15.32 1.00
N VAL A 173 -9.38 -14.97 0.64
CA VAL A 173 -8.28 -15.94 0.47
C VAL A 173 -7.78 -16.38 1.83
N ASP A 174 -7.92 -17.66 2.13
CA ASP A 174 -7.53 -18.27 3.41
C ASP A 174 -6.60 -19.48 3.28
N THR A 175 -6.40 -19.95 2.04
CA THR A 175 -5.60 -21.14 1.74
C THR A 175 -4.44 -20.81 0.83
N PHE A 176 -3.23 -21.18 1.27
CA PHE A 176 -1.97 -20.84 0.61
C PHE A 176 -1.07 -22.04 0.46
N TYR A 177 -0.66 -22.34 -0.76
CA TYR A 177 0.34 -23.34 -1.08
C TYR A 177 1.53 -22.65 -1.74
N ARG A 178 2.61 -22.47 -0.99
CA ARG A 178 3.83 -21.81 -1.45
C ARG A 178 4.88 -22.83 -1.85
N THR A 179 5.35 -22.74 -3.09
CA THR A 179 6.45 -23.58 -3.60
C THR A 179 7.69 -22.70 -3.82
N VAL A 180 8.75 -23.01 -3.10
CA VAL A 180 10.01 -22.24 -3.16
C VAL A 180 11.17 -23.19 -3.36
N LYS A 181 12.15 -22.76 -4.16
CA LYS A 181 13.44 -23.46 -4.28
C LYS A 181 14.45 -22.80 -3.38
N PHE A 182 14.99 -23.56 -2.45
CA PHE A 182 16.04 -23.14 -1.54
C PHE A 182 17.22 -24.10 -1.64
N THR A 183 18.39 -23.63 -1.21
CA THR A 183 19.48 -24.53 -0.84
C THR A 183 19.23 -25.11 0.54
N TYR A 184 19.69 -26.32 0.81
CA TYR A 184 19.59 -26.90 2.14
C TYR A 184 20.30 -26.06 3.20
N ARG A 185 21.32 -25.28 2.84
CA ARG A 185 21.97 -24.31 3.72
C ARG A 185 20.97 -23.31 4.31
N ASN A 186 20.13 -22.71 3.47
CA ASN A 186 19.11 -21.74 3.89
C ASN A 186 18.03 -22.42 4.74
N LEU A 187 17.66 -23.65 4.38
CA LEU A 187 16.66 -24.41 5.13
C LEU A 187 17.16 -24.76 6.54
N ARG A 188 18.43 -25.16 6.68
CA ARG A 188 19.05 -25.51 7.96
C ARG A 188 19.07 -24.35 8.95
N GLN A 189 19.20 -23.11 8.47
CA GLN A 189 19.11 -21.94 9.35
C GLN A 189 17.72 -21.83 10.00
N ARG A 190 16.67 -22.20 9.28
CA ARG A 190 15.29 -22.15 9.77
C ARG A 190 14.91 -23.40 10.55
N PHE A 191 15.35 -24.57 10.11
CA PHE A 191 15.06 -25.88 10.69
C PHE A 191 16.35 -26.62 11.03
N PRO A 192 17.05 -26.24 12.11
CA PRO A 192 18.38 -26.79 12.44
C PRO A 192 18.39 -28.31 12.66
N LYS A 193 17.26 -28.86 13.07
CA LYS A 193 17.09 -30.31 13.37
C LYS A 193 16.80 -31.14 12.13
N TYR A 194 16.40 -30.51 11.00
CA TYR A 194 16.07 -31.24 9.80
C TYR A 194 17.33 -31.65 9.02
N MET A 195 17.36 -32.92 8.62
CA MET A 195 18.40 -33.49 7.79
C MET A 195 17.75 -34.30 6.66
N PRO A 196 18.07 -34.00 5.38
CA PRO A 196 17.46 -34.68 4.23
C PRO A 196 17.72 -36.19 4.25
N LYS A 197 16.81 -36.96 3.66
CA LYS A 197 16.93 -38.42 3.58
C LYS A 197 18.25 -38.87 2.96
N LYS A 198 18.68 -38.27 1.86
CA LYS A 198 19.93 -38.57 1.18
C LYS A 198 21.17 -38.43 2.08
N VAL A 199 21.18 -37.43 2.97
CA VAL A 199 22.28 -37.20 3.91
C VAL A 199 22.29 -38.28 4.99
N ARG A 200 21.11 -38.66 5.50
CA ARG A 200 20.96 -39.73 6.50
C ARG A 200 21.34 -41.09 5.95
N GLU A 201 21.15 -41.33 4.67
CA GLU A 201 21.50 -42.57 3.95
C GLU A 201 22.98 -42.62 3.51
N GLY A 202 23.77 -41.61 3.84
CA GLY A 202 25.23 -41.63 3.61
C GLY A 202 25.66 -41.29 2.19
N THR A 203 24.83 -40.66 1.37
CA THR A 203 25.13 -40.31 -0.04
C THR A 203 26.32 -39.33 -0.18
N TYR A 204 26.73 -38.65 0.90
CA TYR A 204 27.78 -37.61 0.90
C TYR A 204 28.98 -37.98 1.79
N GLN A 205 29.41 -39.23 1.76
CA GLN A 205 30.52 -39.71 2.61
C GLN A 205 31.83 -38.97 2.32
N ASP A 206 32.10 -38.65 1.06
CA ASP A 206 33.37 -38.02 0.65
C ASP A 206 33.42 -36.51 0.97
N ASN A 207 32.27 -35.84 0.99
CA ASN A 207 32.16 -34.42 1.36
C ASN A 207 30.91 -34.17 2.21
N PRO A 208 31.02 -34.16 3.54
CA PRO A 208 29.89 -34.05 4.46
C PRO A 208 29.04 -32.76 4.33
N TYR A 209 29.58 -31.76 3.64
CA TYR A 209 28.92 -30.46 3.48
C TYR A 209 28.37 -30.19 2.05
N ALA A 210 28.68 -31.04 1.07
CA ALA A 210 28.27 -30.85 -0.33
C ALA A 210 26.75 -30.72 -0.51
N TRP A 211 25.97 -31.40 0.33
CA TRP A 211 24.51 -31.33 0.29
C TRP A 211 23.93 -29.96 0.64
N LEU A 212 24.69 -29.09 1.35
CA LEU A 212 24.22 -27.78 1.75
C LEU A 212 23.94 -26.86 0.55
N ASP A 213 24.68 -27.05 -0.54
CA ASP A 213 24.56 -26.24 -1.76
C ASP A 213 23.54 -26.83 -2.76
N GLU A 214 23.00 -28.04 -2.48
CA GLU A 214 21.94 -28.61 -3.32
C GLU A 214 20.64 -27.83 -3.18
N ASN A 215 19.96 -27.68 -4.31
CA ASN A 215 18.63 -27.09 -4.36
C ASN A 215 17.56 -28.11 -3.99
N MET A 216 16.67 -27.69 -3.13
CA MET A 216 15.46 -28.42 -2.78
C MET A 216 14.20 -27.65 -3.16
N GLU A 217 13.11 -28.34 -3.38
CA GLU A 217 11.79 -27.76 -3.53
C GLU A 217 11.01 -27.88 -2.23
N LEU A 218 10.81 -26.74 -1.55
CA LEU A 218 10.01 -26.64 -0.33
C LEU A 218 8.56 -26.30 -0.68
N LEU A 219 7.63 -27.11 -0.23
CA LEU A 219 6.21 -26.78 -0.21
C LEU A 219 5.80 -26.36 1.20
N HIS A 220 5.33 -25.16 1.35
CA HIS A 220 4.71 -24.68 2.57
C HIS A 220 3.21 -24.54 2.35
N VAL A 221 2.42 -25.29 3.11
CA VAL A 221 0.96 -25.29 3.09
C VAL A 221 0.47 -24.55 4.31
N VAL A 222 -0.44 -23.59 4.12
CA VAL A 222 -1.22 -22.96 5.18
C VAL A 222 -2.68 -23.00 4.77
N GLU A 223 -3.49 -23.74 5.50
CA GLU A 223 -4.93 -23.87 5.24
C GLU A 223 -5.71 -23.90 6.56
N PRO A 224 -7.00 -23.50 6.58
CA PRO A 224 -7.84 -23.62 7.76
C PRO A 224 -7.89 -25.07 8.25
N SER A 225 -7.73 -25.28 9.56
CA SER A 225 -7.73 -26.62 10.14
C SER A 225 -9.13 -27.23 10.07
N LEU A 226 -9.22 -28.43 9.52
CA LEU A 226 -10.47 -29.20 9.47
C LEU A 226 -10.88 -29.75 10.84
N THR A 227 -9.94 -29.81 11.79
CA THR A 227 -10.16 -30.41 13.11
C THR A 227 -10.44 -29.40 14.20
N LYS A 228 -9.95 -28.17 14.05
CA LYS A 228 -10.05 -27.11 15.07
C LYS A 228 -10.47 -25.79 14.43
N ALA A 229 -11.72 -25.41 14.65
CA ALA A 229 -12.25 -24.15 14.15
C ALA A 229 -11.40 -22.96 14.62
N GLY A 230 -11.15 -22.01 13.71
CA GLY A 230 -10.38 -20.79 13.99
C GLY A 230 -8.86 -20.98 14.06
N LYS A 231 -8.34 -22.16 13.71
CA LYS A 231 -6.90 -22.41 13.58
C LYS A 231 -6.51 -22.73 12.14
N TYR A 232 -5.21 -22.60 11.86
CA TYR A 232 -4.60 -22.91 10.58
C TYR A 232 -3.58 -24.02 10.75
N ASP A 233 -3.61 -24.98 9.83
CA ASP A 233 -2.57 -26.00 9.71
C ASP A 233 -1.41 -25.43 8.88
N SER A 234 -0.23 -25.34 9.46
CA SER A 234 1.00 -24.86 8.80
C SER A 234 1.98 -26.03 8.67
N ILE A 235 2.24 -26.45 7.42
CA ILE A 235 3.00 -27.65 7.13
C ILE A 235 4.11 -27.35 6.13
N TYR A 236 5.34 -27.71 6.48
CA TYR A 236 6.50 -27.64 5.61
C TYR A 236 6.88 -29.01 5.10
N ILE A 237 6.93 -29.18 3.79
CA ILE A 237 7.21 -30.44 3.10
C ILE A 237 8.42 -30.26 2.19
N ASP A 238 9.45 -31.10 2.35
CA ASP A 238 10.49 -31.28 1.35
C ASP A 238 9.97 -32.15 0.22
N MET A 239 9.68 -31.53 -0.93
CA MET A 239 9.15 -32.23 -2.10
C MET A 239 10.22 -33.09 -2.78
N THR A 240 11.51 -32.78 -2.58
CA THR A 240 12.63 -33.53 -3.15
C THR A 240 12.82 -34.87 -2.43
N SER A 241 12.79 -34.82 -1.09
CA SER A 241 12.92 -36.02 -0.24
C SER A 241 11.57 -36.66 0.10
N ARG A 242 10.46 -36.02 -0.21
CA ARG A 242 9.09 -36.39 0.17
C ARG A 242 8.94 -36.61 1.67
N GLU A 243 9.37 -35.62 2.46
CA GLU A 243 9.32 -35.67 3.92
C GLU A 243 8.65 -34.43 4.49
N ILE A 244 7.90 -34.61 5.57
CA ILE A 244 7.35 -33.49 6.35
C ILE A 244 8.48 -32.99 7.27
N ILE A 245 8.87 -31.71 7.09
CA ILE A 245 9.89 -31.07 7.90
C ILE A 245 9.29 -30.64 9.24
N GLN A 246 8.12 -30.01 9.18
CA GLN A 246 7.42 -29.50 10.35
C GLN A 246 5.93 -29.44 10.07
N LYS A 247 5.12 -29.79 11.07
CA LYS A 247 3.68 -29.59 11.10
C LYS A 247 3.33 -28.86 12.38
N THR A 248 2.69 -27.69 12.26
CA THR A 248 2.25 -26.85 13.39
C THR A 248 0.83 -26.39 13.16
N GLU A 249 0.10 -26.21 14.24
CA GLU A 249 -1.18 -25.50 14.25
C GLU A 249 -0.93 -24.06 14.70
N GLU A 250 -1.31 -23.09 13.88
CA GLU A 250 -1.14 -21.68 14.18
C GLU A 250 -2.51 -21.01 14.43
N PRO A 251 -2.61 -20.05 15.35
CA PRO A 251 -3.88 -19.38 15.64
C PRO A 251 -4.32 -18.41 14.54
N TYR A 252 -3.45 -18.12 13.59
CA TYR A 252 -3.70 -17.20 12.47
C TYR A 252 -2.89 -17.60 11.24
N CYS A 253 -3.33 -17.13 10.07
CA CYS A 253 -2.56 -17.24 8.84
C CYS A 253 -1.55 -16.09 8.76
N LYS A 254 -0.26 -16.41 8.55
CA LYS A 254 0.79 -15.39 8.39
C LYS A 254 0.84 -14.75 7.01
N TYR A 255 0.09 -15.31 6.05
CA TYR A 255 -0.04 -14.77 4.70
C TYR A 255 -1.35 -14.02 4.56
N ILE A 256 -1.29 -12.87 3.92
CA ILE A 256 -2.45 -12.07 3.54
C ILE A 256 -2.39 -11.91 2.03
N ALA A 257 -3.44 -12.28 1.33
CA ALA A 257 -3.57 -12.03 -0.10
C ALA A 257 -4.80 -11.16 -0.36
N GLY A 258 -4.62 -10.18 -1.22
CA GLY A 258 -5.72 -9.35 -1.68
C GLY A 258 -5.66 -9.18 -3.19
N ARG A 259 -6.73 -8.60 -3.73
CA ARG A 259 -6.97 -8.51 -5.16
C ARG A 259 -7.36 -7.10 -5.57
N ALA A 260 -7.00 -6.70 -6.79
CA ALA A 260 -7.40 -5.41 -7.34
C ALA A 260 -8.90 -5.40 -7.69
N SER A 261 -9.38 -6.44 -8.36
CA SER A 261 -10.80 -6.71 -8.61
C SER A 261 -11.04 -8.22 -8.71
N THR A 262 -12.29 -8.65 -8.58
CA THR A 262 -12.68 -10.07 -8.69
C THR A 262 -13.74 -10.23 -9.76
N PHE A 263 -13.82 -11.42 -10.33
CA PHE A 263 -14.92 -11.81 -11.20
C PHE A 263 -16.17 -12.10 -10.36
N SER A 264 -17.29 -11.47 -10.71
CA SER A 264 -18.51 -11.48 -9.87
C SER A 264 -19.15 -12.85 -9.67
N ASN A 265 -18.92 -13.81 -10.56
CA ASN A 265 -19.68 -15.07 -10.63
C ASN A 265 -18.82 -16.34 -10.66
N THR A 266 -17.55 -16.26 -10.29
CA THR A 266 -16.65 -17.41 -10.33
C THR A 266 -16.02 -17.66 -8.96
N ASN A 267 -15.83 -18.93 -8.62
CA ASN A 267 -15.00 -19.36 -7.49
C ASN A 267 -13.50 -19.17 -7.78
N ASP A 268 -13.17 -18.15 -8.59
CA ASP A 268 -11.80 -17.87 -8.98
C ASP A 268 -11.13 -17.03 -7.90
N PRO A 269 -10.07 -17.53 -7.26
CA PRO A 269 -9.36 -16.80 -6.21
C PRO A 269 -8.45 -15.71 -6.74
N TYR A 270 -8.19 -15.66 -8.06
CA TYR A 270 -7.28 -14.70 -8.66
C TYR A 270 -7.98 -13.38 -9.02
N GLY A 271 -7.22 -12.28 -8.94
CA GLY A 271 -7.73 -10.95 -9.26
C GLY A 271 -7.45 -10.55 -10.71
N PHE A 272 -8.20 -9.55 -11.17
CA PHE A 272 -8.00 -8.90 -12.46
C PHE A 272 -7.35 -7.53 -12.25
N SER A 273 -6.25 -7.25 -12.98
CA SER A 273 -5.48 -6.03 -12.77
C SER A 273 -5.94 -4.87 -13.65
N PRO A 274 -5.70 -3.61 -13.23
CA PRO A 274 -5.87 -2.45 -14.10
C PRO A 274 -5.04 -2.56 -15.39
N VAL A 275 -3.82 -3.09 -15.31
CA VAL A 275 -2.93 -3.26 -16.47
C VAL A 275 -3.45 -4.35 -17.43
N MET A 276 -4.10 -5.40 -16.92
CA MET A 276 -4.74 -6.41 -17.79
C MET A 276 -5.79 -5.78 -18.69
N SER A 277 -6.55 -4.81 -18.21
CA SER A 277 -7.59 -4.14 -19.01
C SER A 277 -7.03 -3.36 -20.19
N ILE A 278 -5.81 -2.85 -20.08
CA ILE A 278 -5.11 -2.07 -21.11
C ILE A 278 -3.99 -2.85 -21.80
N LEU A 279 -3.82 -4.14 -21.53
CA LEU A 279 -2.76 -4.97 -22.12
C LEU A 279 -2.70 -4.86 -23.66
N PRO A 280 -3.82 -4.87 -24.40
CA PRO A 280 -3.79 -4.63 -25.85
C PRO A 280 -3.15 -3.29 -26.23
N SER A 281 -3.45 -2.22 -25.49
CA SER A 281 -2.89 -0.90 -25.74
C SER A 281 -1.37 -0.85 -25.47
N VAL A 282 -0.92 -1.51 -24.42
CA VAL A 282 0.53 -1.63 -24.09
C VAL A 282 1.26 -2.43 -25.17
N LYS A 283 0.67 -3.52 -25.68
CA LYS A 283 1.25 -4.32 -26.78
C LYS A 283 1.35 -3.50 -28.06
N ASN A 284 0.28 -2.78 -28.41
CA ASN A 284 0.26 -1.92 -29.60
C ASN A 284 1.29 -0.79 -29.48
N LEU A 285 1.43 -0.17 -28.29
CA LEU A 285 2.45 0.84 -28.04
C LEU A 285 3.86 0.31 -28.33
N ASN A 286 4.20 -0.88 -27.80
CA ASN A 286 5.51 -1.49 -28.07
C ASN A 286 5.73 -1.78 -29.56
N ALA A 287 4.71 -2.24 -30.27
CA ALA A 287 4.79 -2.51 -31.70
C ALA A 287 5.03 -1.23 -32.52
N VAL A 288 4.23 -0.18 -32.26
CA VAL A 288 4.35 1.10 -32.96
C VAL A 288 5.64 1.83 -32.59
N ALA A 289 6.08 1.79 -31.33
CA ALA A 289 7.37 2.33 -30.93
C ALA A 289 8.53 1.64 -31.70
N PHE A 290 8.46 0.34 -31.87
CA PHE A 290 9.43 -0.41 -32.67
C PHE A 290 9.41 0.01 -34.13
N ASP A 291 8.23 0.17 -34.72
CA ASP A 291 8.10 0.61 -36.13
C ASP A 291 8.57 2.06 -36.29
N LEU A 292 8.31 2.93 -35.29
CA LEU A 292 8.81 4.31 -35.29
C LEU A 292 10.35 4.37 -35.25
N ILE A 293 10.98 3.53 -34.39
CA ILE A 293 12.44 3.41 -34.35
C ILE A 293 12.98 2.95 -35.70
N LYS A 294 12.38 1.93 -36.32
CA LYS A 294 12.76 1.48 -37.64
C LYS A 294 12.60 2.58 -38.69
N ALA A 295 11.45 3.27 -38.69
CA ALA A 295 11.19 4.36 -39.61
C ALA A 295 12.22 5.50 -39.45
N THR A 296 12.58 5.82 -38.20
CA THR A 296 13.63 6.82 -37.91
C THR A 296 15.01 6.36 -38.38
N HIS A 297 15.34 5.06 -38.25
CA HIS A 297 16.56 4.50 -38.79
C HIS A 297 16.58 4.55 -40.31
N HIS A 298 15.47 4.25 -41.00
CA HIS A 298 15.35 4.41 -42.44
C HIS A 298 15.41 5.88 -42.86
N ALA A 299 14.78 6.78 -42.09
CA ALA A 299 14.85 8.21 -42.34
C ALA A 299 16.26 8.80 -42.17
N SER A 300 17.06 8.25 -41.25
CA SER A 300 18.47 8.65 -41.09
C SER A 300 19.40 8.08 -42.17
N ARG A 301 18.98 7.00 -42.83
CA ARG A 301 19.67 6.41 -43.96
C ARG A 301 18.85 6.71 -45.23
N LEU A 302 19.25 7.71 -45.97
CA LEU A 302 18.57 8.10 -47.18
C LEU A 302 18.49 6.91 -48.15
N ASP A 303 17.29 6.40 -48.38
CA ASP A 303 17.05 5.44 -49.47
C ASP A 303 17.16 6.20 -50.80
N LEU A 304 18.15 5.85 -51.58
CA LEU A 304 18.46 6.51 -52.84
C LEU A 304 17.93 5.68 -54.00
N LEU A 305 17.24 6.34 -54.90
CA LEU A 305 16.94 5.81 -56.23
C LEU A 305 18.11 6.15 -57.12
N ALA A 306 18.74 5.14 -57.66
CA ALA A 306 19.89 5.30 -58.56
C ALA A 306 19.59 4.68 -59.92
N GLY A 307 20.06 5.31 -61.03
CA GLY A 307 19.98 4.73 -62.35
C GLY A 307 20.92 3.52 -62.52
N ASP A 308 20.65 2.68 -63.51
CA ASP A 308 21.38 1.43 -63.76
C ASP A 308 22.88 1.62 -64.06
N ASP A 309 23.29 2.83 -64.46
CA ASP A 309 24.67 3.16 -64.80
C ASP A 309 25.61 3.48 -63.66
N ILE A 310 25.09 3.39 -62.38
CA ILE A 310 25.86 3.75 -61.22
C ILE A 310 26.67 2.56 -60.70
N ILE A 311 27.99 2.66 -60.80
CA ILE A 311 28.96 1.57 -60.62
C ILE A 311 29.17 1.16 -59.16
N ASN A 312 28.79 1.96 -58.20
CA ASN A 312 29.08 1.61 -56.77
C ASN A 312 28.04 2.13 -55.77
N PRO A 313 26.92 1.44 -55.58
CA PRO A 313 25.84 1.89 -54.69
C PRO A 313 26.20 1.90 -53.20
N ARG A 314 27.31 1.29 -52.78
CA ARG A 314 27.70 1.23 -51.33
C ARG A 314 28.36 2.49 -50.81
N ASN A 315 28.91 3.36 -51.67
CA ASN A 315 29.61 4.58 -51.24
C ASN A 315 28.68 5.77 -50.89
N TYR A 316 27.37 5.59 -51.05
CA TYR A 316 26.37 6.66 -50.78
C TYR A 316 26.09 6.89 -49.28
N GLN A 317 26.62 6.04 -48.41
CA GLN A 317 26.43 6.16 -46.97
C GLN A 317 27.52 6.99 -46.28
N ASP A 318 28.61 7.32 -46.97
CA ASP A 318 29.68 8.15 -46.40
C ASP A 318 29.48 9.62 -46.78
N VAL A 319 29.45 10.51 -45.76
CA VAL A 319 29.18 11.95 -45.87
C VAL A 319 30.18 12.70 -46.78
N THR A 320 31.27 12.05 -47.20
CA THR A 320 32.37 12.64 -48.00
C THR A 320 32.69 11.92 -49.31
N SER A 321 31.83 11.00 -49.76
CA SER A 321 32.10 10.21 -50.96
C SER A 321 31.73 10.97 -52.23
N VAL A 322 32.65 10.92 -53.23
CA VAL A 322 32.39 11.39 -54.61
C VAL A 322 31.60 10.31 -55.35
N ILE A 323 30.44 10.68 -55.85
CA ILE A 323 29.53 9.78 -56.56
C ILE A 323 29.87 9.80 -58.03
N ASN A 324 30.54 8.78 -58.56
CA ASN A 324 30.77 8.61 -59.95
C ASN A 324 29.47 8.13 -60.64
N GLY A 325 29.06 8.83 -61.71
CA GLY A 325 27.83 8.54 -62.44
C GLY A 325 26.58 9.19 -61.87
N GLY A 326 26.71 10.06 -60.86
CA GLY A 326 25.57 10.73 -60.19
C GLY A 326 24.86 11.80 -61.07
N MET A 327 25.41 12.15 -62.25
CA MET A 327 24.79 13.06 -63.18
C MET A 327 24.82 12.44 -64.59
N ASP A 328 23.78 12.67 -65.37
CA ASP A 328 23.75 12.31 -66.80
C ASP A 328 24.55 13.31 -67.66
N SER A 329 24.65 13.04 -68.97
CA SER A 329 25.32 13.92 -69.89
C SER A 329 24.68 15.30 -70.07
N GLU A 330 23.48 15.49 -69.57
CA GLU A 330 22.70 16.74 -69.55
C GLU A 330 22.77 17.48 -68.23
N GLY A 331 23.55 16.98 -67.22
CA GLY A 331 23.72 17.58 -65.94
C GLY A 331 22.55 17.34 -64.98
N ARG A 332 21.66 16.37 -65.21
CA ARG A 332 20.55 16.02 -64.37
C ARG A 332 21.03 14.98 -63.37
N PRO A 333 20.63 15.12 -62.04
CA PRO A 333 20.98 14.13 -61.08
C PRO A 333 20.30 12.78 -61.38
N GLN A 334 21.09 11.72 -61.53
CA GLN A 334 20.62 10.33 -61.69
C GLN A 334 20.33 9.67 -60.33
N VAL A 335 20.62 10.34 -59.23
CA VAL A 335 20.34 9.90 -57.89
C VAL A 335 19.28 10.81 -57.31
N SER A 336 18.16 10.25 -56.91
CA SER A 336 17.11 10.97 -56.20
C SER A 336 16.85 10.31 -54.85
N VAL A 337 16.55 11.13 -53.86
CA VAL A 337 16.12 10.62 -52.55
C VAL A 337 14.70 10.11 -52.69
N LEU A 338 14.46 8.88 -52.29
CA LEU A 338 13.09 8.38 -52.19
C LEU A 338 12.35 9.24 -51.19
N ALA A 339 11.23 9.85 -51.61
CA ALA A 339 10.43 10.71 -50.74
C ALA A 339 10.03 9.95 -49.49
N GLN A 340 10.56 10.41 -48.37
CA GLN A 340 10.18 9.85 -47.07
C GLN A 340 8.74 10.25 -46.75
N ARG A 341 7.94 9.27 -46.32
CA ARG A 341 6.62 9.56 -45.76
C ARG A 341 6.81 10.18 -44.37
N ASP A 342 6.41 11.43 -44.23
CA ASP A 342 6.18 12.00 -42.90
C ASP A 342 5.17 11.12 -42.17
N MET A 343 5.55 10.69 -40.95
CA MET A 343 4.71 9.81 -40.12
C MET A 343 4.24 10.49 -38.81
N PRO A 344 3.65 11.71 -38.87
CA PRO A 344 3.16 12.37 -37.66
C PRO A 344 2.05 11.58 -36.94
N THR A 345 1.37 10.70 -37.69
CA THR A 345 0.32 9.81 -37.18
C THR A 345 0.85 8.79 -36.19
N LEU A 346 2.06 8.26 -36.39
CA LEU A 346 2.66 7.27 -35.48
C LEU A 346 3.03 7.91 -34.12
N ASP A 347 3.61 9.11 -34.15
CA ASP A 347 3.97 9.84 -32.93
C ASP A 347 2.73 10.19 -32.10
N TYR A 348 1.66 10.66 -32.76
CA TYR A 348 0.39 10.90 -32.09
C TYR A 348 -0.18 9.63 -31.44
N MET A 349 -0.12 8.48 -32.12
CA MET A 349 -0.58 7.20 -31.58
C MET A 349 0.25 6.76 -30.38
N VAL A 350 1.57 6.91 -30.43
CA VAL A 350 2.47 6.62 -29.30
C VAL A 350 2.06 7.46 -28.08
N GLN A 351 1.93 8.78 -28.24
CA GLN A 351 1.53 9.69 -27.16
C GLN A 351 0.13 9.35 -26.62
N ALA A 352 -0.83 9.02 -27.46
CA ALA A 352 -2.18 8.66 -27.04
C ALA A 352 -2.20 7.39 -26.17
N TRP A 353 -1.43 6.36 -26.54
CA TRP A 353 -1.35 5.14 -25.74
C TRP A 353 -0.51 5.32 -24.46
N GLN A 354 0.57 6.08 -24.49
CA GLN A 354 1.32 6.46 -23.30
C GLN A 354 0.43 7.21 -22.30
N LYS A 355 -0.37 8.16 -22.77
CA LYS A 355 -1.35 8.88 -21.97
C LYS A 355 -2.37 7.91 -21.36
N LYS A 356 -2.93 7.00 -22.16
CA LYS A 356 -3.88 5.99 -21.68
C LYS A 356 -3.31 5.12 -20.55
N ILE A 357 -2.02 4.73 -20.64
CA ILE A 357 -1.34 3.96 -19.60
C ILE A 357 -1.22 4.79 -18.30
N LYS A 358 -0.78 6.05 -18.43
CA LYS A 358 -0.63 6.98 -17.31
C LYS A 358 -1.97 7.28 -16.62
N ASP A 359 -3.02 7.50 -17.40
CA ASP A 359 -4.38 7.73 -16.89
C ASP A 359 -4.92 6.51 -16.14
N THR A 360 -4.75 5.29 -16.69
CA THR A 360 -5.20 4.04 -16.05
C THR A 360 -4.49 3.77 -14.73
N LEU A 361 -3.22 4.16 -14.62
CA LEU A 361 -2.43 4.04 -13.40
C LEU A 361 -2.50 5.30 -12.51
N PHE A 362 -3.36 6.25 -12.84
CA PHE A 362 -3.56 7.51 -12.11
C PHE A 362 -2.31 8.39 -11.98
N VAL A 363 -1.26 8.13 -12.78
CA VAL A 363 0.02 8.86 -12.67
C VAL A 363 -0.15 10.33 -13.04
N ASP A 364 -0.77 10.63 -14.19
CA ASP A 364 -0.97 12.01 -14.65
C ASP A 364 -1.90 12.79 -13.72
N MET A 365 -2.89 12.13 -13.12
CA MET A 365 -3.80 12.73 -12.16
C MET A 365 -3.06 13.30 -10.93
N PHE A 366 -1.99 12.61 -10.48
CA PHE A 366 -1.21 13.04 -9.32
C PHE A 366 -0.02 13.93 -9.70
N MET A 367 0.60 13.73 -10.87
CA MET A 367 1.68 14.57 -11.36
C MET A 367 1.22 16.00 -11.64
N SER A 368 0.02 16.18 -12.15
CA SER A 368 -0.56 17.51 -12.41
C SER A 368 -0.79 18.36 -11.14
N LEU A 369 -0.65 17.79 -9.94
CA LEU A 369 -0.61 18.57 -8.69
C LEU A 369 0.65 19.42 -8.55
N GLN A 370 1.77 18.96 -9.11
CA GLN A 370 3.04 19.68 -9.05
C GLN A 370 3.11 20.83 -10.05
N GLU A 371 2.41 20.71 -11.17
CA GLU A 371 2.45 21.71 -12.26
C GLU A 371 1.41 22.83 -12.11
N THR A 372 0.29 22.54 -11.46
CA THR A 372 -0.76 23.56 -11.28
C THR A 372 -0.52 24.31 -9.97
N GLN A 373 0.02 25.51 -10.03
CA GLN A 373 -0.04 26.45 -8.92
C GLN A 373 -1.52 26.64 -8.56
N SER A 374 -1.96 26.03 -7.47
CA SER A 374 -3.32 26.18 -6.97
C SER A 374 -3.51 27.66 -6.61
N ARG A 375 -4.50 28.30 -7.23
CA ARG A 375 -4.82 29.73 -7.00
C ARG A 375 -5.30 29.99 -5.57
N SER A 376 -5.75 28.97 -4.86
CA SER A 376 -6.09 29.04 -3.45
C SER A 376 -5.93 27.65 -2.77
N ALA A 377 -5.73 27.65 -1.45
CA ALA A 377 -5.68 26.42 -0.65
C ALA A 377 -6.98 25.60 -0.77
N THR A 378 -8.13 26.25 -0.92
CA THR A 378 -9.44 25.63 -1.10
C THR A 378 -9.55 24.89 -2.44
N ASP A 379 -9.05 25.48 -3.53
CA ASP A 379 -9.04 24.83 -4.85
C ASP A 379 -8.14 23.58 -4.87
N ALA A 380 -6.99 23.62 -4.19
CA ALA A 380 -6.12 22.47 -4.03
C ALA A 380 -6.82 21.33 -3.24
N MET A 381 -7.55 21.69 -2.19
CA MET A 381 -8.30 20.74 -1.36
C MET A 381 -9.44 20.07 -2.13
N LEU A 382 -10.24 20.85 -2.88
CA LEU A 382 -11.33 20.33 -3.70
C LEU A 382 -10.80 19.33 -4.74
N LYS A 383 -9.74 19.68 -5.47
CA LYS A 383 -9.11 18.79 -6.46
C LYS A 383 -8.54 17.52 -5.83
N ALA A 384 -7.96 17.60 -4.62
CA ALA A 384 -7.48 16.43 -3.91
C ALA A 384 -8.63 15.49 -3.51
N ASN A 385 -9.77 16.05 -3.05
CA ASN A 385 -10.95 15.28 -2.68
C ASN A 385 -11.61 14.62 -3.89
N GLU A 386 -11.77 15.33 -5.01
CA GLU A 386 -12.31 14.75 -6.25
C GLU A 386 -11.49 13.54 -6.72
N ARG A 387 -10.17 13.63 -6.66
CA ARG A 387 -9.25 12.54 -7.03
C ARG A 387 -9.32 11.36 -6.06
N ALA A 388 -9.39 11.64 -4.76
CA ALA A 388 -9.58 10.60 -3.76
C ALA A 388 -10.87 9.81 -4.02
N ASN A 389 -11.95 10.47 -4.39
CA ASN A 389 -13.24 9.84 -4.70
C ASN A 389 -13.19 8.92 -5.93
N ILE A 390 -12.37 9.25 -6.94
CA ILE A 390 -12.19 8.39 -8.14
C ILE A 390 -11.50 7.08 -7.78
N VAL A 391 -10.54 7.12 -6.86
CA VAL A 391 -9.74 5.93 -6.47
C VAL A 391 -10.38 5.17 -5.28
N ALA A 392 -11.36 5.76 -4.59
CA ALA A 392 -12.00 5.21 -3.40
C ALA A 392 -12.50 3.75 -3.53
N PRO A 393 -13.19 3.32 -4.61
CA PRO A 393 -13.68 1.94 -4.74
C PRO A 393 -12.54 0.90 -4.73
N MET A 394 -11.37 1.27 -5.27
CA MET A 394 -10.17 0.43 -5.24
C MET A 394 -9.58 0.38 -3.82
N GLY A 395 -9.61 1.50 -3.12
CA GLY A 395 -9.17 1.62 -1.73
C GLY A 395 -9.99 0.79 -0.75
N ASP A 396 -11.31 0.74 -0.90
CA ASP A 396 -12.20 -0.03 -0.04
C ASP A 396 -11.90 -1.53 -0.07
N ARG A 397 -11.58 -2.07 -1.24
CA ARG A 397 -11.18 -3.48 -1.35
C ARG A 397 -9.84 -3.74 -0.66
N ILE A 398 -8.85 -2.88 -0.89
CA ILE A 398 -7.55 -2.97 -0.22
C ILE A 398 -7.72 -2.83 1.30
N ALA A 399 -8.61 -1.97 1.74
CA ALA A 399 -8.94 -1.82 3.15
C ALA A 399 -9.45 -3.14 3.76
N ARG A 400 -10.38 -3.80 3.10
CA ARG A 400 -11.01 -5.05 3.58
C ARG A 400 -10.11 -6.28 3.45
N GLU A 401 -9.41 -6.43 2.32
CA GLU A 401 -8.62 -7.65 2.03
C GLU A 401 -7.18 -7.55 2.55
N LEU A 402 -6.67 -6.34 2.83
CA LEU A 402 -5.29 -6.13 3.28
C LEU A 402 -5.20 -5.41 4.63
N LEU A 403 -5.67 -4.14 4.70
CA LEU A 403 -5.31 -3.28 5.83
C LEU A 403 -5.92 -3.75 7.14
N GLN A 404 -7.21 -4.12 7.13
CA GLN A 404 -7.88 -4.63 8.32
C GLN A 404 -7.29 -5.97 8.79
N PRO A 405 -7.17 -7.03 7.95
CA PRO A 405 -6.54 -8.29 8.37
C PRO A 405 -5.08 -8.12 8.80
N MET A 406 -4.36 -7.17 8.20
CA MET A 406 -2.97 -6.88 8.56
C MET A 406 -2.87 -6.33 9.98
N ILE A 407 -3.71 -5.37 10.36
CA ILE A 407 -3.72 -4.77 11.69
C ILE A 407 -4.12 -5.81 12.74
N GLU A 408 -5.14 -6.64 12.45
CA GLU A 408 -5.56 -7.74 13.32
C GLU A 408 -4.42 -8.74 13.55
N LEU A 409 -3.71 -9.10 12.49
CA LEU A 409 -2.57 -10.01 12.54
C LEU A 409 -1.38 -9.41 13.31
N GLU A 410 -1.08 -8.12 13.10
CA GLU A 410 -0.06 -7.40 13.87
C GLU A 410 -0.35 -7.44 15.36
N LEU A 411 -1.57 -7.12 15.75
CA LEU A 411 -2.01 -7.16 17.14
C LEU A 411 -1.85 -8.55 17.75
N ALA A 412 -2.29 -9.59 17.03
CA ALA A 412 -2.14 -10.97 17.48
C ALA A 412 -0.65 -11.34 17.66
N MET A 413 0.21 -10.97 16.71
CA MET A 413 1.66 -11.23 16.80
C MET A 413 2.34 -10.46 17.94
N TYR A 414 2.02 -9.19 18.13
CA TYR A 414 2.56 -8.40 19.25
C TYR A 414 2.06 -8.88 20.61
N ALA A 415 0.80 -9.31 20.70
CA ALA A 415 0.25 -9.92 21.90
C ALA A 415 0.98 -11.22 22.27
N GLU A 416 1.23 -12.10 21.28
CA GLU A 416 1.97 -13.34 21.48
C GLU A 416 3.43 -13.11 21.91
N MET A 417 4.07 -12.06 21.40
CA MET A 417 5.42 -11.65 21.81
C MET A 417 5.47 -10.93 23.16
N ASN A 418 4.32 -10.71 23.83
CA ASN A 418 4.21 -9.86 25.02
C ASN A 418 4.89 -8.50 24.82
N ALA A 419 4.65 -7.89 23.68
CA ALA A 419 5.23 -6.60 23.29
C ALA A 419 4.23 -5.45 23.38
N LEU A 420 2.91 -5.74 23.40
CA LEU A 420 1.89 -4.71 23.53
C LEU A 420 1.92 -4.07 24.93
N PRO A 421 1.69 -2.75 25.03
CA PRO A 421 1.38 -2.10 26.29
C PRO A 421 0.20 -2.81 26.98
N GLN A 422 0.30 -3.00 28.29
CA GLN A 422 -0.72 -3.75 29.02
C GLN A 422 -2.03 -2.97 29.10
N PHE A 423 -3.11 -3.64 28.77
CA PHE A 423 -4.46 -3.17 29.07
C PHE A 423 -4.82 -3.33 30.55
N SER A 424 -5.70 -2.48 31.03
CA SER A 424 -6.42 -2.72 32.29
C SER A 424 -7.10 -4.09 32.24
N LYS A 425 -7.18 -4.76 33.39
CA LYS A 425 -7.79 -6.09 33.48
C LYS A 425 -9.26 -6.11 33.01
N GLU A 426 -9.93 -4.97 33.14
CA GLU A 426 -11.33 -4.75 32.76
C GLU A 426 -11.57 -4.73 31.24
N LEU A 427 -10.54 -4.47 30.47
CA LEU A 427 -10.61 -4.45 28.99
C LEU A 427 -10.34 -5.81 28.33
N LYS A 428 -9.97 -6.82 29.14
CA LYS A 428 -9.75 -8.17 28.60
C LYS A 428 -11.04 -8.75 28.05
N GLY A 429 -11.04 -9.05 26.74
CA GLY A 429 -12.19 -9.62 26.04
C GLY A 429 -13.17 -8.60 25.46
N LYS A 430 -12.93 -7.30 25.62
CA LYS A 430 -13.71 -6.28 24.90
C LYS A 430 -13.32 -6.25 23.43
N VAL A 431 -14.32 -6.12 22.58
CA VAL A 431 -14.15 -6.00 21.12
C VAL A 431 -13.89 -4.53 20.79
N PHE A 432 -12.97 -4.29 19.89
CA PHE A 432 -12.69 -2.97 19.31
C PHE A 432 -12.82 -3.04 17.80
N ASP A 433 -13.16 -1.92 17.19
CA ASP A 433 -13.25 -1.76 15.75
C ASP A 433 -11.99 -1.08 15.22
N ILE A 434 -11.58 -1.45 14.00
CA ILE A 434 -10.49 -0.81 13.30
C ILE A 434 -11.08 0.20 12.35
N VAL A 435 -10.86 1.47 12.64
CA VAL A 435 -11.26 2.59 11.79
C VAL A 435 -10.07 3.02 10.94
N LEU A 436 -10.23 2.97 9.62
CA LEU A 436 -9.22 3.46 8.69
C LEU A 436 -9.44 4.95 8.45
N ASP A 437 -8.40 5.73 8.72
CA ASP A 437 -8.37 7.20 8.59
C ASP A 437 -7.31 7.63 7.55
N ASN A 438 -7.37 7.00 6.39
CA ASN A 438 -6.48 7.32 5.29
C ASN A 438 -7.01 8.53 4.49
N PRO A 439 -6.17 9.23 3.69
CA PRO A 439 -6.56 10.41 2.92
C PRO A 439 -7.75 10.20 2.00
N MET A 440 -7.92 8.98 1.49
CA MET A 440 -9.04 8.63 0.64
C MET A 440 -10.39 8.71 1.36
N LEU A 441 -10.46 8.21 2.60
CA LEU A 441 -11.67 8.22 3.41
C LEU A 441 -11.83 9.54 4.17
N ARG A 442 -10.74 10.28 4.32
CA ARG A 442 -10.69 11.53 5.08
C ARG A 442 -11.40 12.68 4.39
N GLY A 443 -11.40 12.73 3.06
CA GLY A 443 -12.08 13.78 2.30
C GLY A 443 -13.55 13.93 2.73
N GLN A 444 -14.28 12.83 2.84
CA GLN A 444 -15.68 12.83 3.28
C GLN A 444 -15.85 13.30 4.73
N ARG A 445 -14.91 12.98 5.64
CA ARG A 445 -14.96 13.41 7.04
C ARG A 445 -14.60 14.89 7.20
N LEU A 446 -13.63 15.38 6.42
CA LEU A 446 -13.28 16.80 6.39
C LEU A 446 -14.42 17.66 5.86
N ASP A 447 -15.15 17.19 4.84
CA ASP A 447 -16.33 17.89 4.34
C ASP A 447 -17.41 17.99 5.42
N SER A 448 -17.63 16.90 6.17
CA SER A 448 -18.56 16.89 7.30
C SER A 448 -18.10 17.80 8.45
N ALA A 449 -16.79 17.83 8.75
CA ALA A 449 -16.22 18.70 9.77
C ALA A 449 -16.31 20.19 9.36
N ASN A 450 -16.04 20.50 8.09
CA ASN A 450 -16.17 21.85 7.56
C ASN A 450 -17.64 22.30 7.52
N ALA A 451 -18.57 21.39 7.17
CA ALA A 451 -20.00 21.65 7.23
C ALA A 451 -20.45 21.96 8.67
N LEU A 452 -19.93 21.20 9.66
CA LEU A 452 -20.19 21.40 11.08
C LEU A 452 -19.61 22.72 11.59
N LEU A 453 -18.41 23.10 11.18
CA LEU A 453 -17.82 24.40 11.51
C LEU A 453 -18.60 25.55 10.87
N ASN A 454 -19.01 25.43 9.60
CA ASN A 454 -19.83 26.43 8.92
C ASN A 454 -21.20 26.59 9.60
N MET A 455 -21.83 25.46 9.97
CA MET A 455 -23.08 25.47 10.73
C MET A 455 -22.88 26.11 12.11
N GLY A 456 -21.78 25.75 12.83
CA GLY A 456 -21.43 26.36 14.10
C GLY A 456 -21.24 27.87 14.02
N ASN A 457 -20.53 28.35 12.98
CA ASN A 457 -20.35 29.78 12.73
C ASN A 457 -21.68 30.49 12.43
N THR A 458 -22.58 29.83 11.69
CA THR A 458 -23.91 30.38 11.39
C THR A 458 -24.78 30.44 12.65
N LEU A 459 -24.76 29.40 13.49
CA LEU A 459 -25.51 29.36 14.76
C LEU A 459 -24.94 30.32 15.81
N ALA A 460 -23.62 30.53 15.83
CA ALA A 460 -23.01 31.52 16.71
C ALA A 460 -23.48 32.95 16.36
N GLN A 461 -23.73 33.26 15.08
CA GLN A 461 -24.34 34.52 14.66
C GLN A 461 -25.78 34.68 15.13
N VAL A 462 -26.50 33.59 15.33
CA VAL A 462 -27.92 33.56 15.78
C VAL A 462 -28.04 33.39 17.30
N GLN A 463 -26.93 33.34 18.06
CA GLN A 463 -26.90 33.14 19.52
C GLN A 463 -27.54 31.82 20.04
N GLN A 464 -27.60 30.79 19.20
CA GLN A 464 -28.21 29.48 19.57
C GLN A 464 -27.20 28.35 19.66
N MET A 465 -25.89 28.63 19.72
CA MET A 465 -24.85 27.60 19.67
C MET A 465 -24.88 26.65 20.89
N ASP A 466 -25.16 27.17 22.07
CA ASP A 466 -25.10 26.41 23.33
C ASP A 466 -26.29 25.46 23.54
N THR A 467 -27.40 25.67 22.80
CA THR A 467 -28.59 24.84 22.93
C THR A 467 -28.67 23.69 21.94
N GLU A 468 -28.02 23.85 20.79
CA GLU A 468 -28.10 22.86 19.68
C GLU A 468 -26.87 21.93 19.63
N PHE A 469 -25.72 22.37 20.13
CA PHE A 469 -24.48 21.59 20.07
C PHE A 469 -23.95 21.21 21.45
N ASN A 470 -23.62 19.92 21.61
CA ASN A 470 -22.74 19.49 22.70
C ASN A 470 -21.29 19.83 22.34
N ILE A 471 -20.77 20.89 22.96
CA ILE A 471 -19.45 21.46 22.65
C ILE A 471 -18.34 20.42 22.83
N ASP A 472 -18.40 19.54 23.82
CA ASP A 472 -17.36 18.56 24.08
C ASP A 472 -17.37 17.43 23.04
N ARG A 473 -18.55 16.94 22.65
CA ARG A 473 -18.68 15.98 21.55
C ARG A 473 -18.22 16.58 20.21
N THR A 474 -18.52 17.85 19.98
CA THR A 474 -18.09 18.58 18.78
C THR A 474 -16.57 18.70 18.73
N LYS A 475 -15.91 19.02 19.85
CA LYS A 475 -14.44 19.07 19.93
C LYS A 475 -13.80 17.72 19.63
N ILE A 476 -14.32 16.64 20.21
CA ILE A 476 -13.82 15.27 19.98
C ILE A 476 -13.99 14.90 18.51
N TYR A 477 -15.14 15.18 17.91
CA TYR A 477 -15.39 14.93 16.48
C TYR A 477 -14.44 15.71 15.59
N LEU A 478 -14.27 17.02 15.82
CA LEU A 478 -13.34 17.87 15.06
C LEU A 478 -11.89 17.40 15.24
N ALA A 479 -11.47 17.06 16.45
CA ALA A 479 -10.15 16.52 16.70
C ALA A 479 -9.90 15.22 15.92
N SER A 480 -10.90 14.34 15.84
CA SER A 480 -10.81 13.10 15.06
C SER A 480 -10.79 13.38 13.56
N ALA A 481 -11.62 14.29 13.05
CA ALA A 481 -11.71 14.65 11.65
C ALA A 481 -10.42 15.32 11.13
N TYR A 482 -9.80 16.17 11.95
CA TYR A 482 -8.53 16.81 11.65
C TYR A 482 -7.30 15.99 12.06
N ASN A 483 -7.51 14.78 12.63
CA ASN A 483 -6.45 13.87 13.11
C ASN A 483 -5.46 14.56 14.07
N ILE A 484 -5.99 15.35 15.00
CA ILE A 484 -5.19 15.95 16.05
C ILE A 484 -4.74 14.84 17.00
N PRO A 485 -3.43 14.68 17.28
CA PRO A 485 -2.98 13.68 18.24
C PRO A 485 -3.65 13.89 19.60
N GLN A 486 -4.16 12.83 20.20
CA GLN A 486 -4.80 12.92 21.54
C GLN A 486 -3.85 13.44 22.61
N THR A 487 -2.54 13.26 22.42
CA THR A 487 -1.50 13.83 23.31
C THR A 487 -1.46 15.36 23.33
N VAL A 488 -2.11 16.03 22.40
CA VAL A 488 -2.23 17.49 22.33
C VAL A 488 -3.52 17.98 23.02
N LEU A 489 -4.47 17.08 23.21
CA LEU A 489 -5.71 17.38 23.94
C LEU A 489 -5.48 17.21 25.44
N ASN A 490 -5.96 18.16 26.23
CA ASN A 490 -5.87 18.10 27.68
C ASN A 490 -6.68 16.90 28.22
N THR A 491 -6.11 16.20 29.17
CA THR A 491 -6.82 15.14 29.93
C THR A 491 -7.95 15.73 30.76
N GLU A 492 -8.89 14.92 31.22
CA GLU A 492 -10.01 15.39 32.06
C GLU A 492 -9.52 16.06 33.37
N ASP A 493 -8.41 15.55 33.93
CA ASP A 493 -7.78 16.13 35.11
C ASP A 493 -7.19 17.52 34.82
N GLU A 494 -6.52 17.67 33.67
CA GLU A 494 -5.97 18.96 33.22
C GLU A 494 -7.09 19.95 32.88
N LYS A 495 -8.18 19.49 32.22
CA LYS A 495 -9.36 20.32 31.96
C LYS A 495 -10.01 20.83 33.24
N SER A 496 -10.19 19.95 34.21
CA SER A 496 -10.78 20.31 35.50
C SER A 496 -9.92 21.33 36.26
N ALA A 497 -8.59 21.17 36.21
CA ALA A 497 -7.64 22.11 36.79
C ALA A 497 -7.69 23.49 36.13
N ILE A 498 -7.77 23.50 34.77
CA ILE A 498 -7.86 24.75 33.98
C ILE A 498 -9.19 25.46 34.26
N VAL A 499 -10.31 24.72 34.35
CA VAL A 499 -11.63 25.29 34.65
C VAL A 499 -11.66 25.87 36.06
N ALA A 500 -11.10 25.15 37.04
CA ALA A 500 -11.00 25.64 38.43
C ALA A 500 -10.13 26.91 38.50
N ALA A 501 -8.98 26.95 37.78
CA ALA A 501 -8.14 28.13 37.74
C ALA A 501 -8.83 29.33 37.07
N LYS A 502 -9.59 29.10 35.98
CA LYS A 502 -10.39 30.18 35.36
C LYS A 502 -11.51 30.68 36.23
N GLN A 503 -12.18 29.80 36.98
CA GLN A 503 -13.22 30.19 37.94
C GLN A 503 -12.63 31.04 39.10
N GLN A 504 -11.47 30.64 39.61
CA GLN A 504 -10.77 31.46 40.60
C GLN A 504 -10.38 32.85 40.07
N GLN A 505 -9.81 32.93 38.88
CA GLN A 505 -9.49 34.20 38.25
C GLN A 505 -10.71 35.08 37.99
N ALA A 506 -11.83 34.48 37.55
CA ALA A 506 -13.08 35.20 37.35
C ALA A 506 -13.66 35.71 38.70
N GLN A 507 -13.54 34.93 39.78
CA GLN A 507 -13.93 35.37 41.12
C GLN A 507 -13.03 36.47 41.66
N GLU A 508 -11.72 36.41 41.45
CA GLU A 508 -10.79 37.46 41.83
C GLU A 508 -11.04 38.76 41.05
N GLN A 509 -11.35 38.64 39.73
CA GLN A 509 -11.72 39.82 38.91
C GLN A 509 -13.03 40.44 39.38
N MET A 510 -14.07 39.65 39.67
CA MET A 510 -15.32 40.17 40.27
C MET A 510 -15.10 40.82 41.63
N MET A 511 -14.24 40.23 42.49
CA MET A 511 -13.90 40.85 43.78
C MET A 511 -13.14 42.19 43.58
N MET A 512 -12.21 42.28 42.63
CA MET A 512 -11.52 43.51 42.29
C MET A 512 -12.45 44.57 41.69
N GLU A 513 -13.35 44.19 40.80
CA GLU A 513 -14.36 45.10 40.23
C GLU A 513 -15.31 45.61 41.31
N ASN A 514 -15.81 44.72 42.19
CA ASN A 514 -16.65 45.13 43.32
C ASN A 514 -15.89 45.99 44.31
N ALA A 515 -14.61 45.70 44.60
CA ALA A 515 -13.78 46.55 45.44
C ALA A 515 -13.50 47.93 44.80
N GLY A 516 -13.28 47.94 43.48
CA GLY A 516 -13.16 49.19 42.70
C GLY A 516 -14.46 50.00 42.66
N GLY A 517 -15.60 49.33 42.51
CA GLY A 517 -16.94 49.93 42.60
C GLY A 517 -17.26 50.52 43.98
N ILE A 518 -16.88 49.83 45.05
CA ILE A 518 -17.02 50.37 46.43
C ILE A 518 -16.06 51.53 46.66
N GLY A 519 -14.80 51.45 46.15
CA GLY A 519 -13.83 52.52 46.25
C GLY A 519 -14.24 53.79 45.49
N SER A 520 -14.84 53.64 44.29
CA SER A 520 -15.39 54.75 43.50
C SER A 520 -16.67 55.32 44.12
N GLY A 521 -17.51 54.44 44.70
CA GLY A 521 -18.71 54.83 45.48
C GLY A 521 -18.35 55.65 46.74
N ILE A 522 -17.32 55.23 47.47
CA ILE A 522 -16.81 55.96 48.65
C ILE A 522 -16.18 57.29 48.20
N LYS A 523 -15.46 57.35 47.10
CA LYS A 523 -14.87 58.57 46.57
C LYS A 523 -15.94 59.58 46.12
N ASN A 524 -16.98 59.08 45.44
CA ASN A 524 -18.13 59.90 45.01
C ASN A 524 -18.98 60.41 46.22
N LEU A 525 -19.07 59.64 47.32
CA LEU A 525 -19.69 60.10 48.55
C LEU A 525 -18.87 61.12 49.32
N THR A 526 -17.55 61.03 49.31
CA THR A 526 -16.62 62.01 49.89
C THR A 526 -16.60 63.34 49.08
N ASP A 527 -16.64 63.26 47.76
CA ASP A 527 -16.72 64.38 46.85
C ASP A 527 -18.09 65.10 46.90
N ALA A 528 -19.17 64.35 47.27
CA ALA A 528 -20.51 64.91 47.50
C ALA A 528 -20.70 65.55 48.89
N GLY A 529 -19.66 65.65 49.70
CA GLY A 529 -19.72 66.34 50.98
C GLY A 529 -20.51 65.67 52.09
N VAL A 530 -20.74 64.38 52.00
CA VAL A 530 -21.41 63.57 53.04
C VAL A 530 -20.37 63.18 54.08
N ASN A 531 -20.39 63.80 55.23
CA ASN A 531 -19.48 63.57 56.36
C ASN A 531 -19.88 62.22 57.03
N MET A 532 -18.98 61.27 57.09
CA MET A 532 -19.23 59.91 57.61
C MET A 532 -19.48 59.86 59.15
N GLU A 533 -19.31 60.93 59.86
CA GLU A 533 -19.55 61.00 61.30
C GLU A 533 -21.05 61.05 61.69
N SER A 534 -21.94 61.33 60.73
CA SER A 534 -23.38 61.39 61.00
C SER A 534 -24.15 60.11 60.90
N LEU A 535 -23.55 59.03 60.35
CA LEU A 535 -24.19 57.72 60.16
C LEU A 535 -24.00 56.77 61.36
N ASN A 536 -23.05 57.03 62.25
CA ASN A 536 -22.78 56.17 63.39
C ASN A 536 -23.61 56.57 64.63
N GLN A 537 -24.41 57.65 64.58
CA GLN A 537 -25.25 58.09 65.75
C GLN A 537 -26.75 57.70 65.65
N GLN A 538 -27.13 56.92 64.61
CA GLN A 538 -28.54 56.40 64.53
C GLN A 538 -28.69 54.89 64.76
N GLN A 539 -27.65 54.21 65.24
CA GLN A 539 -27.78 52.81 65.74
C GLN A 539 -27.18 52.64 67.16
N ALA A 540 -27.60 53.50 68.11
CA ALA A 540 -27.44 53.25 69.49
C ALA A 540 -28.81 53.40 70.18
#